data_5c45537e8817ba78fa36d0403f6602f3
#
_entry.id   5c45537e8817ba78fa36d0403f6602f3
#
_cell.length_a   1.000
_cell.length_b   1.000
_cell.length_c   1.000
_cell.angle_alpha   90.00
_cell.angle_beta   90.00
_cell.angle_gamma   90.00
#
_symmetry.space_group_name_H-M   'P 1'
#
loop_
_entity.id
_entity.type
_entity.pdbx_description
1 polymer ?
#
loop_
_entity_poly.entity_id
_entity_poly.type
_entity_poly.pdbx_seq_one_letter_code
_entity_poly.pdbx_strand_id
1 'polypeptide(L)'
;MKQTFVKAAIMASFMAAVSCGQAPTEQGPAQYGVMTIATTNREIPTNKSATIRGRQDIQIYPQVSGTISELRVAEGESVSKGQTLFIIDQVPYKAALQTAEANVAAAKASVATAQLTYDSKKELFAKNVVSQYDLSTAENTLLTAKAQLAQAEAQRVNAANNLSYTVVKAPSNGTVGQLPYRVGSLVSASIPQPLTTCLLYTSPSPRDVEE
;
A
#
# COMPACT_ATOMS: atom_id res chain seq x y z
N MET A 1 58.40 66.50 -76.80
CA MET A 1 57.84 65.10 -76.69
C MET A 1 58.93 64.01 -76.66
N LYS A 2 60.20 64.26 -76.88
CA LYS A 2 61.23 63.18 -76.80
C LYS A 2 61.86 62.92 -75.41
N GLN A 3 61.74 63.87 -74.48
CA GLN A 3 62.35 63.68 -73.10
C GLN A 3 61.46 62.94 -72.15
N THR A 4 60.17 62.83 -72.35
CA THR A 4 59.26 62.12 -71.46
C THR A 4 59.31 60.61 -71.68
N PHE A 5 59.63 60.15 -72.89
CA PHE A 5 59.76 58.75 -73.23
C PHE A 5 61.02 58.10 -72.65
N VAL A 6 62.15 58.90 -72.61
CA VAL A 6 63.42 58.41 -72.07
C VAL A 6 63.34 58.24 -70.53
N LYS A 7 62.59 59.09 -69.82
CA LYS A 7 62.41 58.96 -68.35
C LYS A 7 61.47 57.79 -67.99
N ALA A 8 60.51 57.49 -68.84
CA ALA A 8 59.60 56.34 -68.62
C ALA A 8 60.34 55.00 -68.84
N ALA A 9 61.23 54.92 -69.81
CA ALA A 9 62.05 53.74 -70.11
C ALA A 9 63.08 53.44 -69.02
N ILE A 10 63.67 54.45 -68.39
CA ILE A 10 64.61 54.28 -67.25
C ILE A 10 63.92 53.87 -65.99
N MET A 11 62.67 54.32 -65.73
CA MET A 11 61.89 53.90 -64.58
C MET A 11 61.42 52.44 -64.71
N ALA A 12 61.07 52.00 -65.92
CA ALA A 12 60.69 50.61 -66.18
C ALA A 12 61.84 49.62 -66.03
N SER A 13 63.04 50.05 -66.36
CA SER A 13 64.28 49.22 -66.23
C SER A 13 64.71 49.05 -64.78
N PHE A 14 64.40 49.99 -63.86
CA PHE A 14 64.79 49.91 -62.45
C PHE A 14 63.82 49.05 -61.64
N MET A 15 62.57 48.78 -62.10
CA MET A 15 61.64 47.90 -61.42
C MET A 15 61.87 46.42 -61.72
N ALA A 16 62.68 46.06 -62.73
CA ALA A 16 62.96 44.63 -63.03
C ALA A 16 64.12 44.03 -62.27
N ALA A 17 64.87 44.81 -61.44
CA ALA A 17 66.05 44.34 -60.74
C ALA A 17 65.87 43.99 -59.24
N VAL A 18 64.65 44.07 -58.72
CA VAL A 18 64.31 43.78 -57.27
C VAL A 18 63.64 42.41 -57.07
N SER A 19 63.57 41.59 -58.11
CA SER A 19 62.86 40.27 -58.03
C SER A 19 63.89 39.12 -58.02
N CYS A 20 64.91 39.14 -57.16
CA CYS A 20 65.68 37.94 -56.88
C CYS A 20 66.29 38.03 -55.50
N GLY A 21 65.73 37.28 -54.59
CA GLY A 21 66.38 37.08 -53.29
C GLY A 21 65.44 36.78 -52.16
N GLN A 22 64.39 35.91 -52.39
CA GLN A 22 63.82 35.18 -51.23
C GLN A 22 64.50 33.84 -51.18
N ALA A 23 65.50 33.76 -50.27
CA ALA A 23 66.07 32.48 -49.87
C ALA A 23 64.90 31.62 -49.31
N PRO A 24 64.87 30.34 -49.61
CA PRO A 24 63.87 29.46 -48.95
C PRO A 24 64.18 29.55 -47.46
N THR A 25 63.24 30.11 -46.72
CA THR A 25 63.20 29.99 -45.24
C THR A 25 63.04 28.51 -44.98
N GLU A 26 64.12 27.86 -44.51
CA GLU A 26 64.01 26.56 -43.88
C GLU A 26 63.01 26.72 -42.77
N GLN A 27 61.80 26.24 -43.02
CA GLN A 27 60.79 26.06 -41.97
C GLN A 27 61.37 24.99 -41.07
N GLY A 28 61.96 25.41 -39.96
CA GLY A 28 62.33 24.49 -38.91
C GLY A 28 61.13 23.56 -38.57
N PRO A 29 61.35 22.37 -38.08
CA PRO A 29 60.35 21.42 -37.80
C PRO A 29 59.19 22.09 -36.98
N ALA A 30 57.98 21.93 -37.43
CA ALA A 30 56.80 22.53 -36.78
C ALA A 30 56.82 22.16 -35.30
N GLN A 31 56.94 23.16 -34.44
CA GLN A 31 56.85 22.93 -32.98
C GLN A 31 55.40 22.80 -32.58
N TYR A 32 54.98 21.58 -32.29
CA TYR A 32 53.67 21.31 -31.72
C TYR A 32 53.78 21.43 -30.20
N GLY A 33 52.91 22.22 -29.61
CA GLY A 33 52.75 22.24 -28.16
C GLY A 33 52.22 20.89 -27.68
N VAL A 34 53.06 20.13 -27.00
CA VAL A 34 52.65 18.89 -26.35
C VAL A 34 52.22 19.20 -24.93
N MET A 35 51.02 18.78 -24.60
CA MET A 35 50.50 18.85 -23.24
C MET A 35 50.74 17.51 -22.56
N THR A 36 51.49 17.53 -21.49
CA THR A 36 51.68 16.33 -20.65
C THR A 36 50.39 16.06 -19.89
N ILE A 37 49.75 14.95 -20.21
CA ILE A 37 48.56 14.50 -19.47
C ILE A 37 49.03 13.88 -18.16
N ALA A 38 48.80 14.55 -17.06
CA ALA A 38 48.99 13.99 -15.73
C ALA A 38 47.72 13.33 -15.27
N THR A 39 47.84 12.15 -14.69
CA THR A 39 46.68 11.50 -14.02
C THR A 39 46.35 12.28 -12.76
N THR A 40 45.18 12.86 -12.71
CA THR A 40 44.66 13.57 -11.54
C THR A 40 43.51 12.77 -10.98
N ASN A 41 43.58 12.39 -9.71
CA ASN A 41 42.44 11.84 -9.00
C ASN A 41 41.42 12.97 -8.77
N ARG A 42 40.33 12.93 -9.50
CA ARG A 42 39.21 13.86 -9.32
C ARG A 42 37.99 13.08 -8.83
N GLU A 43 37.54 13.43 -7.68
CA GLU A 43 36.22 12.92 -7.21
C GLU A 43 35.14 13.56 -8.08
N ILE A 44 34.39 12.71 -8.79
CA ILE A 44 33.25 13.13 -9.58
C ILE A 44 32.02 12.82 -8.73
N PRO A 45 31.35 13.83 -8.15
CA PRO A 45 30.11 13.60 -7.42
C PRO A 45 29.05 13.09 -8.39
N THR A 46 28.62 11.85 -8.20
CA THR A 46 27.53 11.25 -8.98
C THR A 46 26.26 11.30 -8.13
N ASN A 47 25.34 12.19 -8.46
CA ASN A 47 24.03 12.23 -7.83
C ASN A 47 23.17 11.11 -8.44
N LYS A 48 22.84 10.13 -7.64
CA LYS A 48 21.87 9.09 -8.01
C LYS A 48 20.57 9.34 -7.27
N SER A 49 19.46 9.44 -7.99
CA SER A 49 18.14 9.47 -7.37
C SER A 49 17.79 8.07 -6.88
N ALA A 50 17.47 7.94 -5.61
CA ALA A 50 17.01 6.69 -5.01
C ALA A 50 15.62 6.90 -4.38
N THR A 51 14.75 5.92 -4.51
CA THR A 51 13.45 5.91 -3.83
C THR A 51 13.55 4.99 -2.63
N ILE A 52 13.37 5.55 -1.45
CA ILE A 52 13.30 4.77 -0.21
C ILE A 52 11.92 4.11 -0.16
N ARG A 53 11.90 2.78 -0.09
CA ARG A 53 10.68 2.00 0.13
C ARG A 53 10.79 1.28 1.46
N GLY A 54 9.65 1.11 2.14
CA GLY A 54 9.61 0.25 3.31
C GLY A 54 9.93 -1.20 2.93
N ARG A 55 10.55 -1.95 3.84
CA ARG A 55 10.77 -3.39 3.67
C ARG A 55 9.44 -4.13 3.47
N GLN A 56 8.37 -3.62 4.06
CA GLN A 56 7.02 -4.14 3.93
C GLN A 56 6.01 -3.00 3.98
N ASP A 57 5.24 -2.86 2.91
CA ASP A 57 4.20 -1.85 2.77
C ASP A 57 2.86 -2.57 2.81
N ILE A 58 2.15 -2.50 3.94
CA ILE A 58 0.84 -3.15 4.11
C ILE A 58 -0.24 -2.10 3.91
N GLN A 59 -1.03 -2.25 2.86
CA GLN A 59 -2.18 -1.40 2.60
C GLN A 59 -3.37 -1.86 3.45
N ILE A 60 -3.97 -0.94 4.17
CA ILE A 60 -5.08 -1.21 5.10
C ILE A 60 -6.37 -0.73 4.45
N TYR A 61 -7.26 -1.68 4.17
CA TYR A 61 -8.59 -1.43 3.63
C TYR A 61 -9.67 -1.71 4.69
N PRO A 62 -10.79 -0.97 4.68
CA PRO A 62 -11.92 -1.29 5.53
C PRO A 62 -12.59 -2.58 5.03
N GLN A 63 -13.06 -3.42 5.95
CA GLN A 63 -13.79 -4.65 5.61
C GLN A 63 -15.29 -4.45 5.64
N VAL A 64 -15.76 -3.33 6.20
CA VAL A 64 -17.16 -2.95 6.30
C VAL A 64 -17.36 -1.52 5.81
N SER A 65 -18.58 -1.20 5.39
CA SER A 65 -18.95 0.12 4.91
C SER A 65 -19.48 0.99 6.04
N GLY A 66 -19.17 2.26 6.03
CA GLY A 66 -19.67 3.22 7.03
C GLY A 66 -18.90 4.51 7.05
N THR A 67 -19.29 5.42 7.91
CA THR A 67 -18.60 6.69 8.11
C THR A 67 -17.53 6.55 9.18
N ILE A 68 -16.33 7.15 8.96
CA ILE A 68 -15.29 7.18 9.98
C ILE A 68 -15.75 8.07 11.13
N SER A 69 -15.92 7.48 12.32
CA SER A 69 -16.32 8.19 13.54
C SER A 69 -15.12 8.79 14.25
N GLU A 70 -14.02 8.04 14.32
CA GLU A 70 -12.80 8.47 15.02
C GLU A 70 -11.54 8.09 14.21
N LEU A 71 -10.56 8.97 14.27
CA LEU A 71 -9.20 8.74 13.78
C LEU A 71 -8.26 8.83 15.00
N ARG A 72 -7.55 7.75 15.32
CA ARG A 72 -6.74 7.65 16.55
C ARG A 72 -5.23 7.71 16.31
N VAL A 73 -4.83 8.01 15.09
CA VAL A 73 -3.42 8.09 14.71
C VAL A 73 -3.18 9.28 13.79
N ALA A 74 -1.94 9.78 13.78
CA ALA A 74 -1.47 10.82 12.88
C ALA A 74 -0.58 10.23 11.77
N GLU A 75 -0.42 10.99 10.68
CA GLU A 75 0.53 10.65 9.61
C GLU A 75 1.95 10.64 10.16
N GLY A 76 2.73 9.60 9.85
CA GLY A 76 4.09 9.44 10.35
C GLY A 76 4.20 8.90 11.78
N GLU A 77 3.08 8.62 12.46
CA GLU A 77 3.08 8.06 13.81
C GLU A 77 3.51 6.60 13.81
N SER A 78 4.33 6.23 14.79
CA SER A 78 4.72 4.84 15.02
C SER A 78 3.61 4.08 15.74
N VAL A 79 3.19 2.94 15.20
CA VAL A 79 2.12 2.11 15.74
C VAL A 79 2.57 0.69 16.02
N SER A 80 1.97 0.09 17.05
CA SER A 80 2.17 -1.30 17.41
C SER A 80 1.09 -2.19 16.79
N LYS A 81 1.43 -3.46 16.54
CA LYS A 81 0.47 -4.47 16.08
C LYS A 81 -0.75 -4.52 17.00
N GLY A 82 -1.95 -4.44 16.42
CA GLY A 82 -3.22 -4.45 17.16
C GLY A 82 -3.68 -3.08 17.65
N GLN A 83 -2.87 -2.03 17.53
CA GLN A 83 -3.28 -0.65 17.88
C GLN A 83 -4.43 -0.21 16.96
N THR A 84 -5.44 0.45 17.54
CA THR A 84 -6.60 0.96 16.79
C THR A 84 -6.19 2.20 16.00
N LEU A 85 -6.44 2.18 14.70
CA LEU A 85 -6.15 3.27 13.76
C LEU A 85 -7.40 4.11 13.49
N PHE A 86 -8.49 3.44 13.10
CA PHE A 86 -9.76 4.07 12.74
C PHE A 86 -10.90 3.35 13.44
N ILE A 87 -11.97 4.09 13.72
CA ILE A 87 -13.25 3.55 14.14
C ILE A 87 -14.31 4.00 13.13
N ILE A 88 -14.97 3.02 12.52
CA ILE A 88 -16.11 3.21 11.63
C ILE A 88 -17.38 3.22 12.50
N ASP A 89 -18.41 3.92 12.09
CA ASP A 89 -19.68 3.99 12.84
C ASP A 89 -20.19 2.58 13.22
N GLN A 90 -20.29 2.33 14.51
CA GLN A 90 -20.62 1.05 15.10
C GLN A 90 -22.13 0.87 15.34
N VAL A 91 -22.89 1.95 15.29
CA VAL A 91 -24.32 1.93 15.69
C VAL A 91 -25.12 0.88 14.92
N PRO A 92 -25.08 0.83 13.56
CA PRO A 92 -25.85 -0.16 12.82
C PRO A 92 -25.37 -1.59 13.08
N TYR A 93 -24.08 -1.80 13.30
CA TYR A 93 -23.48 -3.12 13.55
C TYR A 93 -23.81 -3.64 14.96
N LYS A 94 -23.84 -2.76 15.97
CA LYS A 94 -24.30 -3.10 17.32
C LYS A 94 -25.78 -3.50 17.32
N ALA A 95 -26.62 -2.75 16.61
CA ALA A 95 -28.05 -3.09 16.48
C ALA A 95 -28.23 -4.45 15.77
N ALA A 96 -27.48 -4.73 14.71
CA ALA A 96 -27.51 -6.02 14.02
C ALA A 96 -27.08 -7.18 14.93
N LEU A 97 -26.03 -6.98 15.74
CA LEU A 97 -25.60 -7.99 16.71
C LEU A 97 -26.65 -8.24 17.77
N GLN A 98 -27.26 -7.20 18.34
CA GLN A 98 -28.33 -7.32 19.32
C GLN A 98 -29.56 -8.08 18.76
N THR A 99 -29.91 -7.82 17.51
CA THR A 99 -30.98 -8.56 16.81
C THR A 99 -30.62 -10.04 16.66
N ALA A 100 -29.39 -10.35 16.27
CA ALA A 100 -28.94 -11.73 16.15
C ALA A 100 -28.86 -12.45 17.51
N GLU A 101 -28.51 -11.77 18.59
CA GLU A 101 -28.51 -12.29 19.95
C GLU A 101 -29.97 -12.61 20.42
N ALA A 102 -30.94 -11.74 20.11
CA ALA A 102 -32.33 -11.99 20.38
C ALA A 102 -32.86 -13.22 19.63
N ASN A 103 -32.45 -13.41 18.36
CA ASN A 103 -32.83 -14.60 17.58
C ASN A 103 -32.21 -15.88 18.18
N VAL A 104 -30.98 -15.85 18.69
CA VAL A 104 -30.38 -16.97 19.41
C VAL A 104 -31.16 -17.28 20.68
N ALA A 105 -31.61 -16.28 21.45
CA ALA A 105 -32.40 -16.47 22.65
C ALA A 105 -33.75 -17.12 22.31
N ALA A 106 -34.42 -16.68 21.26
CA ALA A 106 -35.68 -17.28 20.79
C ALA A 106 -35.51 -18.74 20.34
N ALA A 107 -34.45 -19.02 19.57
CA ALA A 107 -34.13 -20.38 19.13
C ALA A 107 -33.77 -21.31 20.31
N LYS A 108 -33.06 -20.81 21.33
CA LYS A 108 -32.80 -21.56 22.57
C LYS A 108 -34.08 -21.93 23.31
N ALA A 109 -35.05 -21.00 23.43
CA ALA A 109 -36.32 -21.27 24.03
C ALA A 109 -37.10 -22.33 23.22
N SER A 110 -37.07 -22.28 21.90
CA SER A 110 -37.66 -23.28 21.02
C SER A 110 -37.05 -24.68 21.23
N VAL A 111 -35.73 -24.77 21.34
CA VAL A 111 -35.03 -26.03 21.66
C VAL A 111 -35.46 -26.56 23.03
N ALA A 112 -35.54 -25.70 24.05
CA ALA A 112 -35.97 -26.11 25.40
C ALA A 112 -37.36 -26.68 25.39
N THR A 113 -38.31 -26.05 24.66
CA THR A 113 -39.69 -26.56 24.52
C THR A 113 -39.71 -27.90 23.77
N ALA A 114 -38.99 -28.01 22.67
CA ALA A 114 -38.91 -29.26 21.91
C ALA A 114 -38.24 -30.40 22.71
N GLN A 115 -37.21 -30.07 23.52
CA GLN A 115 -36.54 -31.02 24.39
C GLN A 115 -37.52 -31.54 25.45
N LEU A 116 -38.30 -30.66 26.13
CA LEU A 116 -39.30 -31.04 27.12
C LEU A 116 -40.37 -31.95 26.51
N THR A 117 -40.84 -31.63 25.31
CA THR A 117 -41.82 -32.47 24.59
C THR A 117 -41.26 -33.84 24.26
N TYR A 118 -40.01 -33.91 23.77
CA TYR A 118 -39.34 -35.16 23.48
C TYR A 118 -39.15 -36.02 24.75
N ASP A 119 -38.71 -35.45 25.84
CA ASP A 119 -38.49 -36.15 27.10
C ASP A 119 -39.80 -36.70 27.68
N SER A 120 -40.88 -35.89 27.63
CA SER A 120 -42.25 -36.36 28.04
C SER A 120 -42.72 -37.52 27.17
N LYS A 121 -42.57 -37.42 25.84
CA LYS A 121 -42.95 -38.50 24.90
C LYS A 121 -42.14 -39.77 25.13
N LYS A 122 -40.86 -39.64 25.44
CA LYS A 122 -39.97 -40.75 25.75
C LYS A 122 -40.40 -41.50 27.02
N GLU A 123 -40.77 -40.78 28.06
CA GLU A 123 -41.29 -41.39 29.30
C GLU A 123 -42.63 -42.11 29.08
N LEU A 124 -43.52 -41.51 28.29
CA LEU A 124 -44.82 -42.11 27.95
C LEU A 124 -44.65 -43.35 27.07
N PHE A 125 -43.70 -43.32 26.15
CA PHE A 125 -43.38 -44.47 25.29
C PHE A 125 -42.85 -45.65 26.14
N ALA A 126 -41.99 -45.40 27.14
CA ALA A 126 -41.53 -46.41 28.04
C ALA A 126 -42.63 -47.10 28.88
N LYS A 127 -43.76 -46.39 29.04
CA LYS A 127 -44.99 -46.91 29.67
C LYS A 127 -46.02 -47.47 28.70
N ASN A 128 -45.66 -47.60 27.39
CA ASN A 128 -46.55 -48.03 26.28
C ASN A 128 -47.81 -47.20 26.08
N VAL A 129 -47.75 -45.88 26.42
CA VAL A 129 -48.89 -44.94 26.29
C VAL A 129 -48.95 -44.26 24.94
N VAL A 130 -47.80 -44.09 24.29
CA VAL A 130 -47.69 -43.43 22.97
C VAL A 130 -47.03 -44.35 21.95
N SER A 131 -47.25 -44.07 20.65
CA SER A 131 -46.68 -44.83 19.54
C SER A 131 -45.21 -44.50 19.28
N GLN A 132 -44.50 -45.40 18.63
CA GLN A 132 -43.14 -45.13 18.11
C GLN A 132 -43.13 -43.93 17.14
N TYR A 133 -44.18 -43.75 16.38
CA TYR A 133 -44.34 -42.62 15.46
C TYR A 133 -44.35 -41.26 16.21
N ASP A 134 -45.09 -41.19 17.34
CA ASP A 134 -45.15 -39.98 18.17
C ASP A 134 -43.78 -39.61 18.75
N LEU A 135 -43.04 -40.62 19.21
CA LEU A 135 -41.68 -40.43 19.75
C LEU A 135 -40.74 -39.91 18.65
N SER A 136 -40.72 -40.57 17.47
CA SER A 136 -39.89 -40.16 16.34
C SER A 136 -40.22 -38.77 15.82
N THR A 137 -41.51 -38.38 15.83
CA THR A 137 -41.95 -37.04 15.45
C THR A 137 -41.41 -35.99 16.43
N ALA A 138 -41.47 -36.25 17.73
CA ALA A 138 -40.92 -35.35 18.75
C ALA A 138 -39.38 -35.23 18.64
N GLU A 139 -38.68 -36.34 18.35
CA GLU A 139 -37.26 -36.34 18.10
C GLU A 139 -36.86 -35.48 16.87
N ASN A 140 -37.56 -35.64 15.75
CA ASN A 140 -37.35 -34.84 14.53
C ASN A 140 -37.63 -33.35 14.78
N THR A 141 -38.65 -33.03 15.58
CA THR A 141 -38.96 -31.65 15.99
C THR A 141 -37.79 -31.06 16.79
N LEU A 142 -37.25 -31.82 17.74
CA LEU A 142 -36.08 -31.41 18.51
C LEU A 142 -34.84 -31.20 17.63
N LEU A 143 -34.59 -32.12 16.69
CA LEU A 143 -33.49 -31.97 15.75
C LEU A 143 -33.63 -30.71 14.88
N THR A 144 -34.86 -30.43 14.42
CA THR A 144 -35.14 -29.19 13.64
C THR A 144 -34.90 -27.94 14.47
N ALA A 145 -35.37 -27.91 15.73
CA ALA A 145 -35.11 -26.79 16.63
C ALA A 145 -33.63 -26.59 16.92
N LYS A 146 -32.87 -27.68 17.10
CA LYS A 146 -31.38 -27.60 17.26
C LYS A 146 -30.69 -27.06 16.00
N ALA A 147 -31.14 -27.45 14.81
CA ALA A 147 -30.61 -26.92 13.56
C ALA A 147 -30.90 -25.40 13.41
N GLN A 148 -32.10 -24.96 13.80
CA GLN A 148 -32.45 -23.53 13.82
C GLN A 148 -31.59 -22.74 14.82
N LEU A 149 -31.30 -23.31 15.99
CA LEU A 149 -30.37 -22.69 16.95
C LEU A 149 -28.97 -22.55 16.35
N ALA A 150 -28.43 -23.59 15.75
CA ALA A 150 -27.12 -23.54 15.09
C ALA A 150 -27.05 -22.47 13.99
N GLN A 151 -28.13 -22.32 13.21
CA GLN A 151 -28.27 -21.26 12.21
C GLN A 151 -28.24 -19.87 12.85
N ALA A 152 -29.01 -19.65 13.92
CA ALA A 152 -29.04 -18.37 14.63
C ALA A 152 -27.70 -18.03 15.27
N GLU A 153 -26.99 -19.02 15.83
CA GLU A 153 -25.66 -18.85 16.37
C GLU A 153 -24.65 -18.45 15.29
N ALA A 154 -24.72 -19.05 14.11
CA ALA A 154 -23.87 -18.65 12.96
C ALA A 154 -24.15 -17.20 12.53
N GLN A 155 -25.42 -16.78 12.50
CA GLN A 155 -25.78 -15.38 12.20
C GLN A 155 -25.24 -14.41 13.26
N ARG A 156 -25.31 -14.76 14.56
CA ARG A 156 -24.72 -13.97 15.63
C ARG A 156 -23.21 -13.82 15.46
N VAL A 157 -22.49 -14.90 15.12
CA VAL A 157 -21.04 -14.86 14.85
C VAL A 157 -20.72 -13.92 13.69
N ASN A 158 -21.50 -13.98 12.60
CA ASN A 158 -21.33 -13.07 11.46
C ASN A 158 -21.54 -11.59 11.86
N ALA A 159 -22.59 -11.31 12.64
CA ALA A 159 -22.85 -9.95 13.12
C ALA A 159 -21.72 -9.45 14.07
N ALA A 160 -21.21 -10.31 14.95
CA ALA A 160 -20.08 -10.00 15.83
C ALA A 160 -18.79 -9.72 15.03
N ASN A 161 -18.51 -10.50 14.00
CA ASN A 161 -17.36 -10.25 13.11
C ASN A 161 -17.48 -8.91 12.39
N ASN A 162 -18.68 -8.61 11.83
CA ASN A 162 -18.92 -7.32 11.18
C ASN A 162 -18.71 -6.14 12.14
N LEU A 163 -19.16 -6.26 13.38
CA LEU A 163 -18.90 -5.28 14.42
C LEU A 163 -17.40 -5.18 14.74
N SER A 164 -16.67 -6.28 14.79
CA SER A 164 -15.23 -6.26 15.03
C SER A 164 -14.46 -5.52 13.92
N TYR A 165 -14.90 -5.64 12.67
CA TYR A 165 -14.30 -4.98 11.50
C TYR A 165 -14.53 -3.48 11.45
N THR A 166 -15.45 -2.94 12.26
CA THR A 166 -15.60 -1.49 12.42
C THR A 166 -14.42 -0.84 13.12
N VAL A 167 -13.62 -1.62 13.87
CA VAL A 167 -12.39 -1.18 14.53
C VAL A 167 -11.22 -1.62 13.70
N VAL A 168 -10.71 -0.72 12.86
CA VAL A 168 -9.55 -0.98 12.01
C VAL A 168 -8.28 -0.90 12.85
N LYS A 169 -7.51 -2.00 12.88
CA LYS A 169 -6.28 -2.14 13.69
C LYS A 169 -5.06 -2.30 12.80
N ALA A 170 -3.89 -1.92 13.33
CA ALA A 170 -2.60 -2.15 12.67
C ALA A 170 -2.28 -3.66 12.61
N PRO A 171 -1.98 -4.21 11.41
CA PRO A 171 -1.64 -5.63 11.25
C PRO A 171 -0.23 -5.96 11.73
N SER A 172 0.67 -4.98 11.78
CA SER A 172 2.07 -5.10 12.20
C SER A 172 2.53 -3.85 12.92
N ASN A 173 3.69 -3.93 13.56
CA ASN A 173 4.40 -2.73 14.01
C ASN A 173 4.89 -1.96 12.78
N GLY A 174 4.95 -0.64 12.87
CA GLY A 174 5.40 0.18 11.74
C GLY A 174 5.06 1.64 11.91
N THR A 175 5.17 2.40 10.83
CA THR A 175 4.82 3.81 10.76
C THR A 175 3.60 3.99 9.85
N VAL A 176 2.66 4.81 10.29
CA VAL A 176 1.45 5.16 9.51
C VAL A 176 1.85 6.04 8.33
N GLY A 177 1.45 5.64 7.13
CA GLY A 177 1.63 6.43 5.92
C GLY A 177 0.65 7.59 5.80
N GLN A 178 0.29 7.95 4.59
CA GLN A 178 -0.70 8.99 4.32
C GLN A 178 -2.10 8.55 4.77
N LEU A 179 -2.89 9.53 5.21
CA LEU A 179 -4.28 9.37 5.65
C LEU A 179 -5.21 10.15 4.72
N PRO A 180 -5.60 9.57 3.56
CA PRO A 180 -6.45 10.27 2.59
C PRO A 180 -7.88 10.51 3.09
N TYR A 181 -8.33 9.73 4.07
CA TYR A 181 -9.67 9.83 4.64
C TYR A 181 -9.63 10.49 6.02
N ARG A 182 -10.62 11.33 6.30
CA ARG A 182 -10.78 12.08 7.55
C ARG A 182 -12.04 11.62 8.28
N VAL A 183 -12.18 12.02 9.54
CA VAL A 183 -13.42 11.83 10.30
C VAL A 183 -14.59 12.42 9.50
N GLY A 184 -15.68 11.67 9.38
CA GLY A 184 -16.85 12.00 8.56
C GLY A 184 -16.79 11.46 7.12
N SER A 185 -15.66 10.93 6.65
CA SER A 185 -15.58 10.30 5.32
C SER A 185 -16.33 8.97 5.28
N LEU A 186 -17.08 8.75 4.21
CA LEU A 186 -17.71 7.45 3.94
C LEU A 186 -16.68 6.49 3.33
N VAL A 187 -16.57 5.31 3.88
CA VAL A 187 -15.65 4.26 3.43
C VAL A 187 -16.37 2.95 3.18
N SER A 188 -15.85 2.11 2.32
CA SER A 188 -16.38 0.78 2.01
C SER A 188 -15.27 -0.17 1.61
N ALA A 189 -15.52 -1.47 1.58
CA ALA A 189 -14.56 -2.48 1.13
C ALA A 189 -14.13 -2.30 -0.35
N SER A 190 -14.86 -1.50 -1.14
CA SER A 190 -14.62 -1.28 -2.58
C SER A 190 -13.93 0.05 -2.89
N ILE A 191 -13.38 0.75 -1.90
CA ILE A 191 -12.69 2.02 -2.16
C ILE A 191 -11.40 1.80 -2.96
N PRO A 192 -11.07 2.72 -3.92
CA PRO A 192 -9.91 2.57 -4.79
C PRO A 192 -8.57 2.81 -4.06
N GLN A 193 -8.60 3.55 -2.95
CA GLN A 193 -7.41 3.88 -2.17
C GLN A 193 -7.51 3.27 -0.77
N PRO A 194 -6.39 2.78 -0.19
CA PRO A 194 -6.38 2.28 1.17
C PRO A 194 -6.65 3.41 2.18
N LEU A 195 -7.15 3.06 3.36
CA LEU A 195 -7.30 3.99 4.48
C LEU A 195 -5.96 4.57 4.91
N THR A 196 -4.95 3.74 4.91
CA THR A 196 -3.54 4.09 5.12
C THR A 196 -2.65 2.92 4.72
N THR A 197 -1.35 3.17 4.73
CA THR A 197 -0.32 2.13 4.54
C THR A 197 0.49 2.04 5.83
N CYS A 198 0.69 0.83 6.34
CA CYS A 198 1.60 0.59 7.45
C CYS A 198 2.98 0.24 6.88
N LEU A 199 3.94 1.14 7.10
CA LEU A 199 5.30 1.05 6.58
C LEU A 199 6.23 0.49 7.64
N LEU A 200 6.90 -0.62 7.34
CA LEU A 200 7.96 -1.14 8.19
C LEU A 200 9.30 -0.68 7.62
N TYR A 201 9.90 0.34 8.23
CA TYR A 201 11.27 0.74 7.94
C TYR A 201 12.24 -0.10 8.77
N THR A 202 13.16 -0.78 8.12
CA THR A 202 14.40 -1.23 8.78
C THR A 202 15.46 -0.21 8.41
N SER A 203 16.19 0.30 9.40
CA SER A 203 17.40 1.09 9.11
C SER A 203 18.27 0.31 8.14
N PRO A 204 18.74 0.89 7.02
CA PRO A 204 19.73 0.22 6.20
C PRO A 204 20.91 -0.14 7.08
N SER A 205 21.33 -1.41 7.01
CA SER A 205 22.56 -1.85 7.69
C SER A 205 23.73 -1.07 7.10
N PRO A 206 24.75 -0.69 7.87
CA PRO A 206 25.96 -0.10 7.32
C PRO A 206 26.61 -0.94 6.21
N ARG A 207 26.28 -2.25 6.14
CA ARG A 207 26.72 -3.13 5.05
C ARG A 207 25.94 -2.98 3.75
N ASP A 208 24.74 -2.38 3.78
CA ASP A 208 23.91 -2.20 2.58
C ASP A 208 24.28 -0.91 1.82
N VAL A 209 25.26 -0.16 2.32
CA VAL A 209 25.74 1.12 1.75
C VAL A 209 27.07 0.96 1.00
N GLU A 210 27.69 -0.22 1.04
CA GLU A 210 29.02 -0.49 0.46
C GLU A 210 29.00 -1.25 -0.89
N GLU A 211 27.88 -1.29 -1.60
CA GLU A 211 27.85 -1.81 -2.98
C GLU A 211 27.55 -0.71 -4.02
#